data_8712874189a59f7a54d1dbc34e9abb7e
#
_entry.id   8712874189a59f7a54d1dbc34e9abb7e
#
_cell.length_a   1.000
_cell.length_b   1.000
_cell.length_c   1.000
_cell.angle_alpha   90.00
_cell.angle_beta   90.00
_cell.angle_gamma   90.00
#
_symmetry.space_group_name_H-M   'P 1'
#
loop_
_entity.id
_entity.type
_entity.pdbx_description
1 polymer ?
#
loop_
_entity_poly.entity_id
_entity_poly.type
_entity_poly.pdbx_seq_one_letter_code
_entity_poly.pdbx_strand_id
1 'polypeptide(L)'
;MKKIFGFGRKKKGDPPPGSTASPCPAGAYELRQKELGKLHRAAAAGDLAQVRQGLKKHGVDGRDKAQRTPLHLACANGHADVVTFLVESKCKLNLFDNDNRSPLMKAVQCQQEKCVAILLEHGADPNLADANGNTALHLAAVAPNTFLAGMLIEHNAHIDAQNKEGCTPLTLAVSEHRQEMVELLLKKGADVNARDLCERTPLMTAASGGELKLVKVLLRYGADLSHKDTNGWTAEDYAIIHGYDSLSNQLAEYADWENTGEASAGATRGISVPMTPHKARAAGFTLGAPAVDRGEEKIVKNTEEERNSLLSRHQEQENQGKVFCTVVF
;
A
#
# COMPACT_ATOMS: atom_id res chain seq x y z
N MET A 1 -49.01 -33.21 -33.27
CA MET A 1 -47.90 -32.55 -33.99
C MET A 1 -47.34 -31.43 -33.10
N LYS A 2 -46.24 -31.69 -32.43
CA LYS A 2 -45.55 -30.70 -31.57
C LYS A 2 -44.29 -30.26 -32.28
N LYS A 3 -44.17 -28.96 -32.65
CA LYS A 3 -42.96 -28.33 -33.18
C LYS A 3 -42.09 -27.91 -32.04
N ILE A 4 -40.87 -28.48 -31.97
CA ILE A 4 -39.83 -28.12 -31.03
C ILE A 4 -38.97 -27.03 -31.70
N PHE A 5 -38.92 -25.83 -31.10
CA PHE A 5 -38.01 -24.76 -31.51
C PHE A 5 -36.69 -24.94 -30.73
N GLY A 6 -35.64 -25.27 -31.48
CA GLY A 6 -34.26 -25.30 -30.97
C GLY A 6 -33.67 -23.89 -30.87
N PHE A 7 -33.29 -23.47 -29.69
CA PHE A 7 -32.50 -22.27 -29.48
C PHE A 7 -31.01 -22.57 -29.71
N GLY A 8 -30.49 -22.09 -30.84
CA GLY A 8 -29.05 -22.12 -31.13
C GLY A 8 -28.29 -21.15 -30.20
N ARG A 9 -27.41 -21.71 -29.36
CA ARG A 9 -26.42 -20.93 -28.63
C ARG A 9 -25.42 -20.32 -29.61
N LYS A 10 -25.44 -19.00 -29.78
CA LYS A 10 -24.35 -18.25 -30.40
C LYS A 10 -23.12 -18.31 -29.48
N LYS A 11 -22.07 -18.95 -29.96
CA LYS A 11 -20.71 -18.86 -29.37
C LYS A 11 -20.27 -17.40 -29.42
N LYS A 12 -19.91 -16.84 -28.24
CA LYS A 12 -19.16 -15.58 -28.16
C LYS A 12 -17.80 -15.82 -28.80
N GLY A 13 -17.49 -15.08 -29.83
CA GLY A 13 -16.16 -15.08 -30.44
C GLY A 13 -15.14 -14.46 -29.50
N ASP A 14 -13.95 -15.07 -29.46
CA ASP A 14 -12.80 -14.57 -28.73
C ASP A 14 -12.35 -13.21 -29.31
N PRO A 15 -11.87 -12.28 -28.44
CA PRO A 15 -11.35 -11.00 -28.93
C PRO A 15 -10.04 -11.20 -29.69
N PRO A 16 -9.71 -10.30 -30.64
CA PRO A 16 -8.49 -10.41 -31.45
C PRO A 16 -7.22 -10.29 -30.58
N PRO A 17 -6.13 -11.01 -30.91
CA PRO A 17 -4.86 -10.90 -30.20
C PRO A 17 -4.18 -9.58 -30.56
N GLY A 18 -3.99 -8.68 -29.59
CA GLY A 18 -3.22 -7.46 -29.81
C GLY A 18 -3.49 -6.28 -28.88
N SER A 19 -4.23 -6.44 -27.79
CA SER A 19 -4.41 -5.38 -26.80
C SER A 19 -3.72 -5.77 -25.49
N THR A 20 -2.49 -5.30 -25.30
CA THR A 20 -1.76 -5.38 -24.02
C THR A 20 -2.20 -4.24 -23.10
N ALA A 21 -3.49 -4.18 -22.78
CA ALA A 21 -3.97 -3.38 -21.67
C ALA A 21 -4.06 -4.32 -20.47
N SER A 22 -3.15 -4.19 -19.50
CA SER A 22 -3.26 -4.85 -18.20
C SER A 22 -4.62 -4.50 -17.59
N PRO A 23 -5.42 -5.48 -17.15
CA PRO A 23 -6.69 -5.19 -16.52
C PRO A 23 -6.43 -4.46 -15.20
N CYS A 24 -7.07 -3.31 -14.99
CA CYS A 24 -7.17 -2.70 -13.67
C CYS A 24 -7.67 -3.74 -12.66
N PRO A 25 -7.17 -3.76 -11.40
CA PRO A 25 -7.60 -4.71 -10.39
C PRO A 25 -9.13 -4.73 -10.31
N ALA A 26 -9.70 -5.93 -10.16
CA ALA A 26 -11.13 -6.18 -10.13
C ALA A 26 -11.82 -5.29 -9.08
N GLY A 27 -12.64 -4.34 -9.54
CA GLY A 27 -13.34 -3.35 -8.71
C GLY A 27 -13.09 -1.89 -9.11
N ALA A 28 -12.05 -1.59 -9.87
CA ALA A 28 -11.72 -0.25 -10.32
C ALA A 28 -12.42 0.05 -11.65
N TYR A 29 -13.50 0.81 -11.60
CA TYR A 29 -14.13 1.44 -12.77
C TYR A 29 -15.02 0.57 -13.67
N GLU A 30 -16.15 0.10 -13.16
CA GLU A 30 -17.25 -0.31 -14.04
C GLU A 30 -17.85 0.95 -14.72
N LEU A 31 -17.42 1.20 -15.95
CA LEU A 31 -17.99 2.25 -16.80
C LEU A 31 -19.35 1.78 -17.32
N ARG A 32 -20.44 2.17 -16.66
CA ARG A 32 -21.78 2.03 -17.23
C ARG A 32 -21.90 3.01 -18.39
N GLN A 33 -21.61 2.55 -19.60
CA GLN A 33 -21.60 3.39 -20.83
C GLN A 33 -22.85 4.23 -21.04
N LYS A 34 -24.00 3.79 -20.51
CA LYS A 34 -25.27 4.52 -20.59
C LYS A 34 -25.31 5.82 -19.75
N GLU A 35 -24.40 5.99 -18.81
CA GLU A 35 -24.34 7.15 -17.91
C GLU A 35 -23.35 8.21 -18.38
N LEU A 36 -22.56 7.92 -19.40
CA LEU A 36 -21.53 8.80 -19.93
C LEU A 36 -22.10 9.72 -21.03
N GLY A 37 -21.85 11.01 -20.91
CA GLY A 37 -22.01 11.97 -22.00
C GLY A 37 -21.06 11.66 -23.17
N LYS A 38 -21.31 12.21 -24.35
CA LYS A 38 -20.51 11.96 -25.55
C LYS A 38 -19.02 12.27 -25.35
N LEU A 39 -18.69 13.39 -24.71
CA LEU A 39 -17.33 13.81 -24.42
C LEU A 39 -16.63 12.84 -23.46
N HIS A 40 -17.29 12.44 -22.38
CA HIS A 40 -16.76 11.47 -21.41
C HIS A 40 -16.50 10.12 -22.05
N ARG A 41 -17.38 9.65 -22.92
CA ARG A 41 -17.21 8.39 -23.65
C ARG A 41 -16.02 8.44 -24.60
N ALA A 42 -15.86 9.56 -25.32
CA ALA A 42 -14.73 9.78 -26.20
C ALA A 42 -13.40 9.79 -25.41
N ALA A 43 -13.36 10.47 -24.26
CA ALA A 43 -12.20 10.49 -23.38
C ALA A 43 -11.88 9.09 -22.82
N ALA A 44 -12.90 8.32 -22.41
CA ALA A 44 -12.72 6.95 -21.92
C ALA A 44 -12.26 5.98 -23.02
N ALA A 45 -12.58 6.24 -24.28
CA ALA A 45 -12.18 5.42 -25.43
C ALA A 45 -10.86 5.87 -26.08
N GLY A 46 -10.26 6.98 -25.64
CA GLY A 46 -9.06 7.53 -26.24
C GLY A 46 -9.28 8.19 -27.61
N ASP A 47 -10.53 8.49 -27.97
CA ASP A 47 -10.84 9.12 -29.25
C ASP A 47 -10.57 10.63 -29.22
N LEU A 48 -9.32 11.00 -29.46
CA LEU A 48 -8.87 12.39 -29.46
C LEU A 48 -9.66 13.27 -30.45
N ALA A 49 -10.06 12.73 -31.59
CA ALA A 49 -10.81 13.48 -32.61
C ALA A 49 -12.20 13.85 -32.07
N GLN A 50 -12.91 12.90 -31.46
CA GLN A 50 -14.20 13.16 -30.85
C GLN A 50 -14.07 14.05 -29.59
N VAL A 51 -12.97 13.92 -28.82
CA VAL A 51 -12.71 14.82 -27.68
C VAL A 51 -12.56 16.26 -28.17
N ARG A 52 -11.74 16.50 -29.20
CA ARG A 52 -11.56 17.83 -29.82
C ARG A 52 -12.88 18.43 -30.32
N GLN A 53 -13.72 17.61 -30.95
CA GLN A 53 -15.03 18.04 -31.42
C GLN A 53 -16.01 18.33 -30.25
N GLY A 54 -15.96 17.49 -29.22
CA GLY A 54 -16.81 17.61 -28.02
C GLY A 54 -16.53 18.86 -27.22
N LEU A 55 -15.27 19.26 -27.06
CA LEU A 55 -14.87 20.48 -26.34
C LEU A 55 -15.42 21.79 -26.96
N LYS A 56 -15.66 21.82 -28.26
CA LYS A 56 -16.29 22.99 -28.92
C LYS A 56 -17.73 23.22 -28.46
N LYS A 57 -18.39 22.19 -27.90
CA LYS A 57 -19.80 22.22 -27.49
C LYS A 57 -20.00 22.15 -25.97
N HIS A 58 -19.02 21.61 -25.27
CA HIS A 58 -19.08 21.34 -23.83
C HIS A 58 -17.84 21.87 -23.15
N GLY A 59 -17.95 22.34 -21.91
CA GLY A 59 -16.78 22.74 -21.12
C GLY A 59 -15.82 21.58 -20.87
N VAL A 60 -14.51 21.87 -20.82
CA VAL A 60 -13.44 20.88 -20.60
C VAL A 60 -13.58 20.14 -19.26
N ASP A 61 -14.13 20.81 -18.25
CA ASP A 61 -14.33 20.28 -16.89
C ASP A 61 -15.77 19.78 -16.66
N GLY A 62 -16.53 19.50 -17.73
CA GLY A 62 -17.88 18.95 -17.61
C GLY A 62 -17.87 17.68 -16.76
N ARG A 63 -18.89 17.52 -15.90
CA ARG A 63 -18.98 16.39 -14.97
C ARG A 63 -20.07 15.41 -15.39
N ASP A 64 -19.80 14.12 -15.27
CA ASP A 64 -20.81 13.09 -15.42
C ASP A 64 -21.61 12.88 -14.11
N LYS A 65 -22.49 11.88 -14.08
CA LYS A 65 -23.31 11.58 -12.88
C LYS A 65 -22.47 11.17 -11.66
N ALA A 66 -21.29 10.62 -11.87
CA ALA A 66 -20.34 10.27 -10.83
C ALA A 66 -19.35 11.40 -10.52
N GLN A 67 -19.66 12.65 -10.97
CA GLN A 67 -18.80 13.82 -10.81
C GLN A 67 -17.43 13.70 -11.48
N ARG A 68 -17.21 12.70 -12.37
CA ARG A 68 -15.97 12.52 -13.10
C ARG A 68 -15.89 13.51 -14.26
N THR A 69 -14.71 14.05 -14.50
CA THR A 69 -14.42 14.85 -15.71
C THR A 69 -13.89 13.94 -16.83
N PRO A 70 -13.83 14.41 -18.08
CA PRO A 70 -13.14 13.69 -19.16
C PRO A 70 -11.72 13.31 -18.80
N LEU A 71 -11.01 14.16 -18.03
CA LEU A 71 -9.65 13.90 -17.56
C LEU A 71 -9.58 12.66 -16.66
N HIS A 72 -10.51 12.48 -15.71
CA HIS A 72 -10.58 11.27 -14.86
C HIS A 72 -10.63 10.00 -15.70
N LEU A 73 -11.45 10.00 -16.74
CA LEU A 73 -11.69 8.83 -17.59
C LEU A 73 -10.50 8.55 -18.51
N ALA A 74 -9.90 9.60 -19.09
CA ALA A 74 -8.69 9.46 -19.89
C ALA A 74 -7.51 8.92 -19.05
N CYS A 75 -7.36 9.41 -17.81
CA CYS A 75 -6.34 8.96 -16.86
C CYS A 75 -6.54 7.51 -16.43
N ALA A 76 -7.77 7.12 -16.07
CA ALA A 76 -8.06 5.75 -15.67
C ALA A 76 -7.80 4.71 -16.79
N ASN A 77 -7.99 5.11 -18.05
CA ASN A 77 -7.81 4.23 -19.20
C ASN A 77 -6.44 4.38 -19.91
N GLY A 78 -5.55 5.26 -19.41
CA GLY A 78 -4.18 5.38 -19.92
C GLY A 78 -4.04 6.10 -21.26
N HIS A 79 -5.02 6.93 -21.64
CA HIS A 79 -5.00 7.67 -22.90
C HIS A 79 -4.16 8.95 -22.79
N ALA A 80 -2.85 8.81 -22.81
CA ALA A 80 -1.88 9.88 -22.58
C ALA A 80 -2.04 11.05 -23.58
N ASP A 81 -2.35 10.79 -24.83
CA ASP A 81 -2.60 11.78 -25.88
C ASP A 81 -3.85 12.64 -25.57
N VAL A 82 -4.92 12.02 -25.07
CA VAL A 82 -6.12 12.71 -24.62
C VAL A 82 -5.83 13.52 -23.37
N VAL A 83 -5.07 12.96 -22.40
CA VAL A 83 -4.64 13.67 -21.19
C VAL A 83 -3.85 14.92 -21.54
N THR A 84 -2.81 14.80 -22.39
CA THR A 84 -2.02 15.94 -22.86
C THR A 84 -2.91 17.02 -23.47
N PHE A 85 -3.79 16.64 -24.38
CA PHE A 85 -4.68 17.58 -25.05
C PHE A 85 -5.65 18.29 -24.08
N LEU A 86 -6.20 17.59 -23.08
CA LEU A 86 -7.07 18.17 -22.07
C LEU A 86 -6.29 19.17 -21.19
N VAL A 87 -5.08 18.82 -20.79
CA VAL A 87 -4.19 19.69 -19.99
C VAL A 87 -3.82 20.95 -20.78
N GLU A 88 -3.42 20.82 -22.05
CA GLU A 88 -3.16 21.96 -22.95
C GLU A 88 -4.40 22.85 -23.13
N SER A 89 -5.59 22.26 -23.10
CA SER A 89 -6.88 22.97 -23.12
C SER A 89 -7.24 23.62 -21.79
N LYS A 90 -6.31 23.67 -20.82
CA LYS A 90 -6.44 24.32 -19.51
C LYS A 90 -7.56 23.72 -18.64
N CYS A 91 -7.74 22.40 -18.66
CA CYS A 91 -8.63 21.74 -17.72
C CYS A 91 -8.11 21.85 -16.27
N LYS A 92 -9.01 21.77 -15.31
CA LYS A 92 -8.65 21.72 -13.88
C LYS A 92 -8.16 20.33 -13.54
N LEU A 93 -6.92 20.22 -13.02
CA LEU A 93 -6.26 18.96 -12.73
C LEU A 93 -6.73 18.30 -11.42
N ASN A 94 -7.20 19.12 -10.47
CA ASN A 94 -7.44 18.72 -9.09
C ASN A 94 -8.93 18.63 -8.72
N LEU A 95 -9.79 18.35 -9.69
CA LEU A 95 -11.21 18.13 -9.43
C LEU A 95 -11.43 16.72 -8.86
N PHE A 96 -12.45 16.59 -8.00
CA PHE A 96 -12.81 15.33 -7.37
C PHE A 96 -14.03 14.68 -8.03
N ASP A 97 -14.04 13.37 -8.08
CA ASP A 97 -15.22 12.55 -8.37
C ASP A 97 -16.03 12.28 -7.08
N ASN A 98 -17.07 11.41 -7.16
CA ASN A 98 -17.91 11.09 -5.99
C ASN A 98 -17.17 10.36 -4.87
N ASP A 99 -16.02 9.72 -5.17
CA ASP A 99 -15.17 9.04 -4.19
C ASP A 99 -14.09 9.98 -3.62
N ASN A 100 -14.22 11.30 -3.88
CA ASN A 100 -13.18 12.31 -3.62
C ASN A 100 -11.83 11.98 -4.27
N ARG A 101 -11.81 11.28 -5.39
CA ARG A 101 -10.59 10.95 -6.11
C ARG A 101 -10.30 11.95 -7.22
N SER A 102 -9.04 12.39 -7.27
CA SER A 102 -8.55 13.25 -8.37
C SER A 102 -8.18 12.42 -9.61
N PRO A 103 -8.02 13.05 -10.80
CA PRO A 103 -7.51 12.37 -12.00
C PRO A 103 -6.16 11.69 -11.77
N LEU A 104 -5.26 12.32 -10.99
CA LEU A 104 -3.97 11.72 -10.61
C LEU A 104 -4.15 10.42 -9.82
N MET A 105 -5.02 10.41 -8.82
CA MET A 105 -5.34 9.20 -8.06
C MET A 105 -5.89 8.08 -8.95
N LYS A 106 -6.71 8.41 -9.94
CA LYS A 106 -7.22 7.42 -10.91
C LYS A 106 -6.10 6.88 -11.80
N ALA A 107 -5.20 7.73 -12.28
CA ALA A 107 -4.05 7.30 -13.05
C ALA A 107 -3.13 6.36 -12.24
N VAL A 108 -2.85 6.68 -10.98
CA VAL A 108 -2.06 5.85 -10.07
C VAL A 108 -2.75 4.51 -9.79
N GLN A 109 -4.04 4.53 -9.43
CA GLN A 109 -4.82 3.32 -9.14
C GLN A 109 -4.86 2.36 -10.34
N CYS A 110 -4.92 2.91 -11.55
CA CYS A 110 -4.93 2.13 -12.81
C CYS A 110 -3.52 1.92 -13.40
N GLN A 111 -2.45 2.23 -12.66
CA GLN A 111 -1.06 2.00 -13.06
C GLN A 111 -0.68 2.68 -14.40
N GLN A 112 -1.22 3.87 -14.68
CA GLN A 112 -1.03 4.57 -15.94
C GLN A 112 0.15 5.55 -15.86
N GLU A 113 1.37 5.05 -15.92
CA GLU A 113 2.62 5.80 -15.70
C GLU A 113 2.73 7.08 -16.53
N LYS A 114 2.42 6.99 -17.85
CA LYS A 114 2.49 8.14 -18.75
C LYS A 114 1.50 9.25 -18.36
N CYS A 115 0.30 8.87 -17.92
CA CYS A 115 -0.69 9.84 -17.48
C CYS A 115 -0.27 10.48 -16.15
N VAL A 116 0.31 9.71 -15.23
CA VAL A 116 0.85 10.22 -13.96
C VAL A 116 1.96 11.24 -14.24
N ALA A 117 2.91 10.92 -15.12
CA ALA A 117 3.99 11.84 -15.50
C ALA A 117 3.43 13.17 -16.03
N ILE A 118 2.55 13.11 -17.04
CA ILE A 118 1.95 14.31 -17.64
C ILE A 118 1.24 15.16 -16.58
N LEU A 119 0.46 14.54 -15.70
CA LEU A 119 -0.28 15.27 -14.66
C LEU A 119 0.67 15.97 -13.67
N LEU A 120 1.70 15.27 -13.19
CA LEU A 120 2.68 15.81 -12.23
C LEU A 120 3.50 16.95 -12.85
N GLU A 121 3.98 16.78 -14.09
CA GLU A 121 4.70 17.82 -14.83
C GLU A 121 3.89 19.10 -15.02
N HIS A 122 2.56 18.99 -15.08
CA HIS A 122 1.67 20.15 -15.22
C HIS A 122 1.08 20.65 -13.89
N GLY A 123 1.57 20.15 -12.75
CA GLY A 123 1.25 20.66 -11.42
C GLY A 123 -0.03 20.08 -10.82
N ALA A 124 -0.39 18.85 -11.16
CA ALA A 124 -1.39 18.11 -10.38
C ALA A 124 -0.88 17.90 -8.94
N ASP A 125 -1.74 18.15 -7.95
CA ASP A 125 -1.38 18.02 -6.54
C ASP A 125 -1.40 16.56 -6.10
N PRO A 126 -0.24 15.97 -5.69
CA PRO A 126 -0.15 14.60 -5.25
C PRO A 126 -0.69 14.38 -3.82
N ASN A 127 -0.93 15.47 -3.07
CA ASN A 127 -1.28 15.44 -1.64
C ASN A 127 -2.79 15.53 -1.37
N LEU A 128 -3.61 15.58 -2.40
CA LEU A 128 -5.05 15.49 -2.25
C LEU A 128 -5.44 14.15 -1.60
N ALA A 129 -6.52 14.16 -0.83
CA ALA A 129 -7.00 12.99 -0.13
C ALA A 129 -8.37 12.52 -0.67
N ASP A 130 -8.54 11.22 -0.83
CA ASP A 130 -9.82 10.61 -1.18
C ASP A 130 -10.79 10.54 0.02
N ALA A 131 -11.94 9.91 -0.16
CA ALA A 131 -12.95 9.78 0.89
C ALA A 131 -12.44 9.05 2.15
N ASN A 132 -11.41 8.21 2.02
CA ASN A 132 -10.75 7.49 3.14
C ASN A 132 -9.53 8.24 3.70
N GLY A 133 -9.21 9.42 3.16
CA GLY A 133 -8.00 10.16 3.51
C GLY A 133 -6.74 9.66 2.79
N ASN A 134 -6.86 8.73 1.85
CA ASN A 134 -5.71 8.22 1.11
C ASN A 134 -5.24 9.24 0.06
N THR A 135 -3.95 9.54 0.03
CA THR A 135 -3.30 10.31 -1.03
C THR A 135 -2.94 9.40 -2.22
N ALA A 136 -2.47 9.99 -3.31
CA ALA A 136 -1.95 9.23 -4.45
C ALA A 136 -0.81 8.27 -4.03
N LEU A 137 0.03 8.66 -3.05
CA LEU A 137 1.12 7.82 -2.56
C LEU A 137 0.60 6.60 -1.76
N HIS A 138 -0.48 6.73 -0.99
CA HIS A 138 -1.14 5.57 -0.35
C HIS A 138 -1.63 4.55 -1.40
N LEU A 139 -2.25 5.03 -2.49
CA LEU A 139 -2.71 4.17 -3.57
C LEU A 139 -1.55 3.50 -4.33
N ALA A 140 -0.41 4.19 -4.45
CA ALA A 140 0.80 3.62 -5.04
C ALA A 140 1.43 2.56 -4.13
N ALA A 141 1.37 2.77 -2.80
CA ALA A 141 2.02 1.89 -1.81
C ALA A 141 1.44 0.47 -1.77
N VAL A 142 0.15 0.31 -2.05
CA VAL A 142 -0.51 -1.01 -2.12
C VAL A 142 -0.28 -1.71 -3.46
N ALA A 143 0.22 -0.99 -4.46
CA ALA A 143 0.46 -1.52 -5.80
C ALA A 143 1.83 -2.22 -5.89
N PRO A 144 2.01 -3.15 -6.82
CA PRO A 144 3.30 -3.83 -7.01
C PRO A 144 4.37 -2.94 -7.66
N ASN A 145 3.98 -1.85 -8.31
CA ASN A 145 4.89 -0.99 -9.08
C ASN A 145 5.44 0.15 -8.21
N THR A 146 6.72 0.08 -7.88
CA THR A 146 7.43 1.09 -7.10
C THR A 146 7.74 2.37 -7.88
N PHE A 147 7.72 2.32 -9.20
CA PHE A 147 8.06 3.46 -10.07
C PHE A 147 7.12 4.65 -9.85
N LEU A 148 5.80 4.37 -9.75
CA LEU A 148 4.81 5.43 -9.50
C LEU A 148 5.02 6.12 -8.14
N ALA A 149 5.35 5.36 -7.11
CA ALA A 149 5.66 5.93 -5.80
C ALA A 149 6.91 6.83 -5.86
N GLY A 150 7.95 6.40 -6.60
CA GLY A 150 9.13 7.21 -6.85
C GLY A 150 8.80 8.54 -7.52
N MET A 151 8.01 8.52 -8.58
CA MET A 151 7.57 9.73 -9.29
C MET A 151 6.78 10.69 -8.39
N LEU A 152 5.85 10.16 -7.58
CA LEU A 152 5.05 10.97 -6.65
C LEU A 152 5.94 11.67 -5.62
N ILE A 153 6.91 10.95 -5.04
CA ILE A 153 7.85 11.51 -4.05
C ILE A 153 8.73 12.58 -4.68
N GLU A 154 9.22 12.38 -5.91
CA GLU A 154 10.00 13.37 -6.67
C GLU A 154 9.21 14.64 -6.97
N HIS A 155 7.87 14.56 -7.00
CA HIS A 155 6.96 15.69 -7.15
C HIS A 155 6.32 16.13 -5.83
N ASN A 156 7.04 16.01 -4.72
CA ASN A 156 6.67 16.49 -3.39
C ASN A 156 5.41 15.85 -2.78
N ALA A 157 5.15 14.58 -3.06
CA ALA A 157 4.18 13.83 -2.26
C ALA A 157 4.67 13.70 -0.81
N HIS A 158 3.78 13.97 0.14
CA HIS A 158 4.07 13.83 1.57
C HIS A 158 4.23 12.35 1.91
N ILE A 159 5.47 11.93 2.22
CA ILE A 159 5.83 10.52 2.40
C ILE A 159 5.15 9.89 3.62
N ASP A 160 4.95 10.67 4.68
CA ASP A 160 4.33 10.25 5.94
C ASP A 160 2.91 10.81 6.12
N ALA A 161 2.22 11.12 5.00
CA ALA A 161 0.81 11.49 5.07
C ALA A 161 0.02 10.38 5.76
N GLN A 162 -0.91 10.75 6.65
CA GLN A 162 -1.79 9.80 7.32
C GLN A 162 -3.19 9.82 6.72
N ASN A 163 -3.76 8.65 6.48
CA ASN A 163 -5.16 8.50 6.09
C ASN A 163 -6.09 8.59 7.31
N LYS A 164 -7.40 8.37 7.15
CA LYS A 164 -8.38 8.44 8.25
C LYS A 164 -8.19 7.39 9.34
N GLU A 165 -7.43 6.33 9.07
CA GLU A 165 -7.06 5.29 10.02
C GLU A 165 -5.71 5.58 10.71
N GLY A 166 -5.07 6.71 10.35
CA GLY A 166 -3.73 7.07 10.81
C GLY A 166 -2.61 6.31 10.09
N CYS A 167 -2.96 5.47 9.11
CA CYS A 167 -1.97 4.70 8.36
C CYS A 167 -1.20 5.60 7.39
N THR A 168 0.12 5.43 7.34
CA THR A 168 1.00 6.03 6.34
C THR A 168 1.13 5.12 5.11
N PRO A 169 1.65 5.61 3.96
CA PRO A 169 1.99 4.76 2.83
C PRO A 169 2.91 3.59 3.21
N LEU A 170 3.86 3.80 4.13
CA LEU A 170 4.73 2.75 4.63
C LEU A 170 3.94 1.65 5.36
N THR A 171 3.04 2.02 6.27
CA THR A 171 2.21 1.06 7.00
C THR A 171 1.35 0.23 6.05
N LEU A 172 0.74 0.87 5.02
CA LEU A 172 -0.03 0.15 3.99
C LEU A 172 0.85 -0.78 3.15
N ALA A 173 2.07 -0.36 2.78
CA ALA A 173 2.99 -1.22 2.03
C ALA A 173 3.40 -2.46 2.85
N VAL A 174 3.56 -2.31 4.18
CA VAL A 174 3.84 -3.43 5.09
C VAL A 174 2.64 -4.37 5.18
N SER A 175 1.41 -3.86 5.36
CA SER A 175 0.19 -4.67 5.45
C SER A 175 -0.09 -5.46 4.16
N GLU A 176 0.30 -4.92 3.01
CA GLU A 176 0.16 -5.57 1.69
C GLU A 176 1.39 -6.42 1.30
N HIS A 177 2.33 -6.64 2.23
CA HIS A 177 3.54 -7.45 2.04
C HIS A 177 4.43 -7.01 0.87
N ARG A 178 4.47 -5.70 0.57
CA ARG A 178 5.18 -5.11 -0.57
C ARG A 178 6.63 -4.78 -0.22
N GLN A 179 7.50 -5.78 -0.11
CA GLN A 179 8.88 -5.60 0.36
C GLN A 179 9.63 -4.51 -0.41
N GLU A 180 9.60 -4.52 -1.74
CA GLU A 180 10.32 -3.54 -2.56
C GLU A 180 9.80 -2.11 -2.34
N MET A 181 8.50 -1.95 -2.12
CA MET A 181 7.88 -0.66 -1.79
C MET A 181 8.30 -0.18 -0.41
N VAL A 182 8.30 -1.05 0.59
CA VAL A 182 8.79 -0.75 1.96
C VAL A 182 10.23 -0.26 1.90
N GLU A 183 11.11 -0.97 1.18
CA GLU A 183 12.50 -0.56 1.03
C GLU A 183 12.64 0.78 0.30
N LEU A 184 11.83 1.04 -0.74
CA LEU A 184 11.82 2.32 -1.44
C LEU A 184 11.42 3.47 -0.50
N LEU A 185 10.29 3.32 0.21
CA LEU A 185 9.78 4.36 1.11
C LEU A 185 10.79 4.68 2.23
N LEU A 186 11.38 3.67 2.85
CA LEU A 186 12.40 3.84 3.87
C LEU A 186 13.67 4.51 3.32
N LYS A 187 14.12 4.14 2.12
CA LYS A 187 15.26 4.82 1.44
C LYS A 187 14.96 6.28 1.12
N LYS A 188 13.72 6.62 0.87
CA LYS A 188 13.27 8.00 0.60
C LYS A 188 12.95 8.78 1.88
N GLY A 189 13.14 8.21 3.07
CA GLY A 189 13.06 8.87 4.37
C GLY A 189 11.71 8.77 5.07
N ALA A 190 10.88 7.77 4.74
CA ALA A 190 9.66 7.50 5.49
C ALA A 190 9.98 7.18 6.96
N ASP A 191 9.13 7.65 7.87
CA ASP A 191 9.25 7.36 9.30
C ASP A 191 8.94 5.88 9.58
N VAL A 192 10.00 5.12 9.90
CA VAL A 192 9.91 3.69 10.24
C VAL A 192 9.05 3.42 11.48
N ASN A 193 8.90 4.42 12.35
CA ASN A 193 8.15 4.37 13.60
C ASN A 193 6.83 5.13 13.54
N ALA A 194 6.32 5.44 12.34
CA ALA A 194 5.02 6.06 12.16
C ALA A 194 3.93 5.25 12.86
N ARG A 195 2.95 5.94 13.48
CA ARG A 195 1.91 5.31 14.29
C ARG A 195 0.54 5.54 13.69
N ASP A 196 -0.29 4.51 13.67
CA ASP A 196 -1.71 4.64 13.32
C ASP A 196 -2.54 5.16 14.52
N LEU A 197 -3.87 5.25 14.36
CA LEU A 197 -4.76 5.71 15.43
C LEU A 197 -4.78 4.79 16.66
N CYS A 198 -4.30 3.56 16.52
CA CYS A 198 -4.17 2.61 17.63
C CYS A 198 -2.75 2.57 18.18
N GLU A 199 -1.90 3.56 17.86
CA GLU A 199 -0.47 3.61 18.22
C GLU A 199 0.33 2.41 17.67
N ARG A 200 -0.16 1.67 16.65
CA ARG A 200 0.58 0.55 16.06
C ARG A 200 1.62 1.07 15.07
N THR A 201 2.80 0.46 15.12
CA THR A 201 3.92 0.75 14.22
C THR A 201 3.94 -0.20 13.02
N PRO A 202 4.68 0.12 11.93
CA PRO A 202 4.92 -0.81 10.84
C PRO A 202 5.55 -2.14 11.31
N LEU A 203 6.39 -2.11 12.35
CA LEU A 203 7.00 -3.31 12.91
C LEU A 203 5.96 -4.25 13.53
N MET A 204 4.99 -3.71 14.28
CA MET A 204 3.87 -4.48 14.82
C MET A 204 3.00 -5.10 13.72
N THR A 205 2.74 -4.33 12.66
CA THR A 205 1.99 -4.82 11.48
C THR A 205 2.74 -5.97 10.80
N ALA A 206 4.05 -5.85 10.59
CA ALA A 206 4.87 -6.92 10.01
C ALA A 206 4.93 -8.17 10.90
N ALA A 207 5.01 -7.97 12.23
CA ALA A 207 5.02 -9.06 13.21
C ALA A 207 3.69 -9.81 13.26
N SER A 208 2.55 -9.10 13.20
CA SER A 208 1.21 -9.71 13.14
C SER A 208 0.98 -10.55 11.88
N GLY A 209 1.66 -10.22 10.78
CA GLY A 209 1.64 -10.97 9.52
C GLY A 209 2.68 -12.10 9.43
N GLY A 210 3.56 -12.25 10.42
CA GLY A 210 4.63 -13.25 10.41
C GLY A 210 5.72 -12.97 9.37
N GLU A 211 5.82 -11.74 8.85
CA GLU A 211 6.65 -11.36 7.73
C GLU A 211 8.11 -11.08 8.12
N LEU A 212 8.86 -12.15 8.40
CA LEU A 212 10.26 -12.10 8.87
C LEU A 212 11.13 -11.18 7.98
N LYS A 213 10.93 -11.18 6.67
CA LYS A 213 11.73 -10.35 5.75
C LYS A 213 11.48 -8.87 5.98
N LEU A 214 10.20 -8.47 6.14
CA LEU A 214 9.82 -7.09 6.42
C LEU A 214 10.30 -6.66 7.80
N VAL A 215 10.15 -7.52 8.81
CA VAL A 215 10.69 -7.26 10.16
C VAL A 215 12.18 -6.95 10.10
N LYS A 216 12.97 -7.76 9.40
CA LYS A 216 14.42 -7.51 9.24
C LYS A 216 14.73 -6.21 8.50
N VAL A 217 13.92 -5.85 7.52
CA VAL A 217 14.08 -4.56 6.82
C VAL A 217 13.79 -3.41 7.77
N LEU A 218 12.65 -3.44 8.47
CA LEU A 218 12.26 -2.38 9.41
C LEU A 218 13.28 -2.20 10.53
N LEU A 219 13.77 -3.28 11.13
CA LEU A 219 14.82 -3.22 12.16
C LEU A 219 16.12 -2.61 11.64
N ARG A 220 16.54 -2.91 10.40
CA ARG A 220 17.70 -2.25 9.78
C ARG A 220 17.55 -0.75 9.67
N TYR A 221 16.35 -0.24 9.53
CA TYR A 221 16.08 1.19 9.48
C TYR A 221 15.77 1.82 10.84
N GLY A 222 15.91 1.05 11.95
CA GLY A 222 15.78 1.54 13.32
C GLY A 222 14.35 1.54 13.84
N ALA A 223 13.56 0.52 13.47
CA ALA A 223 12.25 0.32 14.07
C ALA A 223 12.36 0.06 15.57
N ASP A 224 11.53 0.74 16.36
CA ASP A 224 11.49 0.62 17.82
C ASP A 224 10.78 -0.67 18.25
N LEU A 225 11.52 -1.56 18.91
CA LEU A 225 11.02 -2.82 19.45
C LEU A 225 10.21 -2.64 20.75
N SER A 226 10.52 -1.59 21.50
CA SER A 226 9.96 -1.36 22.85
C SER A 226 8.62 -0.65 22.83
N HIS A 227 8.23 -0.05 21.70
CA HIS A 227 6.99 0.68 21.58
C HIS A 227 5.78 -0.21 21.85
N LYS A 228 4.77 0.37 22.53
CA LYS A 228 3.52 -0.31 22.86
C LYS A 228 2.35 0.42 22.23
N ASP A 229 1.44 -0.33 21.65
CA ASP A 229 0.19 0.20 21.13
C ASP A 229 -0.79 0.60 22.25
N THR A 230 -1.99 1.03 21.89
CA THR A 230 -3.03 1.43 22.85
C THR A 230 -3.48 0.30 23.80
N ASN A 231 -3.21 -0.95 23.45
CA ASN A 231 -3.49 -2.13 24.28
C ASN A 231 -2.30 -2.52 25.16
N GLY A 232 -1.17 -1.84 24.99
CA GLY A 232 0.08 -2.13 25.69
C GLY A 232 0.89 -3.25 25.07
N TRP A 233 0.65 -3.60 23.79
CA TRP A 233 1.33 -4.69 23.09
C TRP A 233 2.51 -4.20 22.27
N THR A 234 3.57 -4.98 22.29
CA THR A 234 4.77 -4.80 21.48
C THR A 234 4.67 -5.60 20.17
N ALA A 235 5.66 -5.43 19.28
CA ALA A 235 5.76 -6.26 18.08
C ALA A 235 5.98 -7.75 18.41
N GLU A 236 6.68 -8.06 19.49
CA GLU A 236 6.87 -9.43 19.98
C GLU A 236 5.54 -10.04 20.44
N ASP A 237 4.74 -9.31 21.22
CA ASP A 237 3.41 -9.75 21.65
C ASP A 237 2.51 -10.09 20.47
N TYR A 238 2.55 -9.30 19.41
CA TYR A 238 1.83 -9.59 18.16
C TYR A 238 2.30 -10.89 17.51
N ALA A 239 3.61 -11.16 17.45
CA ALA A 239 4.14 -12.42 16.93
C ALA A 239 3.67 -13.61 17.76
N ILE A 240 3.68 -13.51 19.11
CA ILE A 240 3.23 -14.56 20.03
C ILE A 240 1.74 -14.85 19.85
N ILE A 241 0.89 -13.81 19.85
CA ILE A 241 -0.57 -13.96 19.74
C ILE A 241 -0.95 -14.67 18.44
N HIS A 242 -0.26 -14.35 17.33
CA HIS A 242 -0.54 -14.96 16.03
C HIS A 242 0.19 -16.29 15.79
N GLY A 243 0.97 -16.79 16.79
CA GLY A 243 1.63 -18.10 16.74
C GLY A 243 2.90 -18.12 15.89
N TYR A 244 3.57 -16.99 15.73
CA TYR A 244 4.84 -16.88 15.02
C TYR A 244 6.03 -17.01 15.96
N ASP A 245 6.16 -18.15 16.68
CA ASP A 245 7.14 -18.39 17.74
C ASP A 245 8.58 -18.14 17.29
N SER A 246 8.94 -18.57 16.06
CA SER A 246 10.28 -18.31 15.51
C SER A 246 10.56 -16.81 15.31
N LEU A 247 9.55 -16.02 14.97
CA LEU A 247 9.67 -14.57 14.83
C LEU A 247 9.78 -13.90 16.20
N SER A 248 8.95 -14.33 17.16
CA SER A 248 8.98 -13.82 18.54
C SER A 248 10.37 -14.02 19.15
N ASN A 249 10.94 -15.23 19.06
CA ASN A 249 12.29 -15.51 19.55
C ASN A 249 13.34 -14.58 18.92
N GLN A 250 13.25 -14.32 17.61
CA GLN A 250 14.17 -13.39 16.95
C GLN A 250 13.99 -11.93 17.41
N LEU A 251 12.75 -11.49 17.65
CA LEU A 251 12.49 -10.14 18.18
C LEU A 251 13.04 -10.00 19.60
N ALA A 252 12.88 -11.01 20.44
CA ALA A 252 13.46 -11.05 21.80
C ALA A 252 15.00 -10.97 21.76
N GLU A 253 15.65 -11.75 20.89
CA GLU A 253 17.11 -11.69 20.71
C GLU A 253 17.59 -10.30 20.27
N TYR A 254 16.85 -9.61 19.41
CA TYR A 254 17.16 -8.23 19.00
C TYR A 254 16.99 -7.25 20.16
N ALA A 255 15.94 -7.40 20.98
CA ALA A 255 15.68 -6.54 22.13
C ALA A 255 16.77 -6.68 23.21
N ASP A 256 17.21 -7.90 23.47
CA ASP A 256 18.31 -8.19 24.41
C ASP A 256 19.62 -7.57 23.96
N TRP A 257 19.91 -7.62 22.65
CA TRP A 257 21.11 -7.02 22.08
C TRP A 257 21.10 -5.49 22.19
N GLU A 258 19.96 -4.84 21.95
CA GLU A 258 19.83 -3.37 22.13
C GLU A 258 20.03 -2.97 23.59
N ASN A 259 19.53 -3.75 24.54
CA ASN A 259 19.59 -3.44 25.97
C ASN A 259 20.96 -3.70 26.58
N THR A 260 21.71 -4.70 26.12
CA THR A 260 22.98 -5.07 26.74
C THR A 260 24.16 -4.28 26.19
N GLY A 261 24.06 -3.66 25.02
CA GLY A 261 25.14 -2.84 24.42
C GLY A 261 26.47 -3.61 24.23
N GLU A 262 26.53 -4.88 24.61
CA GLU A 262 27.68 -5.76 24.50
C GLU A 262 27.45 -6.85 23.47
N ALA A 263 28.15 -6.73 22.34
CA ALA A 263 28.39 -7.87 21.51
C ALA A 263 29.11 -8.92 22.36
N SER A 264 28.43 -9.98 22.81
CA SER A 264 29.13 -11.16 23.31
C SER A 264 30.03 -11.65 22.17
N ALA A 265 31.35 -11.53 22.39
CA ALA A 265 32.38 -11.94 21.47
C ALA A 265 32.26 -13.46 21.25
N GLY A 266 31.61 -13.88 20.19
CA GLY A 266 31.57 -15.30 19.84
C GLY A 266 30.54 -15.67 18.80
N ALA A 267 30.64 -15.13 17.60
CA ALA A 267 30.29 -15.81 16.34
C ALA A 267 30.45 -14.88 15.15
N THR A 268 31.64 -14.84 14.61
CA THR A 268 31.93 -14.27 13.29
C THR A 268 31.27 -15.08 12.20
N ARG A 269 30.42 -14.47 11.40
CA ARG A 269 30.40 -14.62 9.91
C ARG A 269 29.33 -13.75 9.27
N GLY A 270 29.74 -12.66 8.74
CA GLY A 270 29.52 -12.04 7.45
C GLY A 270 28.08 -11.74 6.97
N ILE A 271 27.53 -10.57 7.29
CA ILE A 271 26.74 -9.78 6.35
C ILE A 271 27.06 -8.31 6.63
N SER A 272 27.68 -7.62 5.68
CA SER A 272 27.91 -6.18 5.78
C SER A 272 26.58 -5.45 5.48
N VAL A 273 26.12 -4.65 6.42
CA VAL A 273 24.93 -3.78 6.29
C VAL A 273 25.41 -2.38 5.95
N PRO A 274 24.86 -1.69 4.94
CA PRO A 274 25.17 -0.29 4.71
C PRO A 274 24.60 0.58 5.85
N MET A 275 25.47 1.33 6.50
CA MET A 275 25.15 2.23 7.60
C MET A 275 24.43 3.48 7.12
N THR A 276 23.34 3.86 7.79
CA THR A 276 22.76 5.19 7.69
C THR A 276 23.59 6.21 8.50
N PRO A 277 23.62 7.52 8.09
CA PRO A 277 24.58 8.49 8.64
C PRO A 277 24.39 8.91 10.10
N HIS A 278 23.40 8.43 10.83
CA HIS A 278 23.08 8.94 12.17
C HIS A 278 23.39 8.00 13.36
N LYS A 279 23.87 6.77 13.15
CA LYS A 279 24.43 5.97 14.25
C LYS A 279 25.64 5.15 13.78
N ALA A 280 26.78 5.80 13.68
CA ALA A 280 28.05 5.13 13.63
C ALA A 280 28.40 4.59 15.02
N ARG A 281 27.94 3.38 15.35
CA ARG A 281 28.57 2.50 16.33
C ARG A 281 28.13 1.06 16.18
N ALA A 282 29.13 0.21 16.07
CA ALA A 282 29.21 -1.20 16.34
C ALA A 282 28.71 -2.21 15.28
N ALA A 283 29.67 -2.79 14.65
CA ALA A 283 29.99 -4.22 14.49
C ALA A 283 28.84 -5.19 14.22
N GLY A 284 28.91 -5.74 13.05
CA GLY A 284 28.57 -7.03 12.50
C GLY A 284 27.77 -8.03 13.35
N PHE A 285 26.49 -8.17 13.00
CA PHE A 285 25.65 -9.27 13.46
C PHE A 285 25.43 -10.27 12.33
N THR A 286 25.78 -11.53 12.54
CA THR A 286 25.43 -12.66 11.66
C THR A 286 24.37 -13.51 12.32
N LEU A 287 23.25 -13.68 11.64
CA LEU A 287 22.30 -14.74 11.95
C LEU A 287 22.92 -16.08 11.54
N GLY A 288 23.48 -16.80 12.52
CA GLY A 288 23.90 -18.19 12.38
C GLY A 288 22.68 -19.11 12.28
N ALA A 289 22.80 -20.18 11.50
CA ALA A 289 21.86 -21.28 11.51
C ALA A 289 21.78 -21.90 12.93
N PRO A 290 20.60 -22.44 13.34
CA PRO A 290 20.41 -22.93 14.69
C PRO A 290 21.34 -24.11 15.00
N ALA A 291 22.06 -23.99 16.10
CA ALA A 291 22.70 -25.15 16.71
C ALA A 291 21.62 -25.99 17.39
N VAL A 292 21.45 -27.20 16.92
CA VAL A 292 20.61 -28.22 17.55
C VAL A 292 21.28 -28.57 18.87
N ASP A 293 20.73 -28.21 20.02
CA ASP A 293 20.71 -29.10 21.19
C ASP A 293 19.95 -28.53 22.42
N ARG A 294 19.04 -29.32 22.97
CA ARG A 294 18.58 -29.48 24.38
C ARG A 294 17.96 -28.31 25.16
N GLY A 295 17.62 -27.17 24.53
CA GLY A 295 16.88 -26.11 25.19
C GLY A 295 15.39 -25.98 24.74
N GLU A 296 15.01 -26.68 23.68
CA GLU A 296 13.73 -26.46 23.00
C GLU A 296 12.47 -26.74 23.84
N GLU A 297 12.51 -27.75 24.74
CA GLU A 297 11.31 -28.05 25.58
C GLU A 297 11.00 -26.99 26.64
N LYS A 298 11.98 -26.25 27.14
CA LYS A 298 11.74 -25.18 28.13
C LYS A 298 11.30 -23.88 27.45
N ILE A 299 11.85 -23.57 26.30
CA ILE A 299 11.53 -22.37 25.52
C ILE A 299 10.09 -22.48 24.98
N VAL A 300 9.71 -23.64 24.43
CA VAL A 300 8.34 -23.89 23.92
C VAL A 300 7.29 -23.81 25.02
N LYS A 301 7.59 -24.30 26.22
CA LYS A 301 6.66 -24.20 27.36
C LYS A 301 6.46 -22.75 27.84
N ASN A 302 7.52 -21.95 27.88
CA ASN A 302 7.42 -20.55 28.27
C ASN A 302 6.61 -19.73 27.25
N THR A 303 6.83 -19.95 25.95
CA THR A 303 6.05 -19.25 24.90
C THR A 303 4.58 -19.65 24.90
N GLU A 304 4.24 -20.88 25.24
CA GLU A 304 2.83 -21.34 25.31
C GLU A 304 2.10 -20.76 26.51
N GLU A 305 2.75 -20.64 27.68
CA GLU A 305 2.21 -19.97 28.85
C GLU A 305 2.05 -18.45 28.62
N GLU A 306 3.01 -17.80 28.02
CA GLU A 306 2.96 -16.38 27.64
C GLU A 306 1.87 -16.11 26.61
N ARG A 307 1.75 -16.96 25.59
CA ARG A 307 0.67 -16.91 24.61
C ARG A 307 -0.70 -17.04 25.25
N ASN A 308 -0.88 -18.00 26.15
CA ASN A 308 -2.14 -18.20 26.86
C ASN A 308 -2.47 -17.02 27.77
N SER A 309 -1.47 -16.41 28.41
CA SER A 309 -1.61 -15.19 29.22
C SER A 309 -2.01 -13.99 28.35
N LEU A 310 -1.39 -13.81 27.18
CA LEU A 310 -1.73 -12.74 26.24
C LEU A 310 -3.12 -12.93 25.63
N LEU A 311 -3.48 -14.15 25.24
CA LEU A 311 -4.82 -14.50 24.74
C LEU A 311 -5.91 -14.28 25.79
N SER A 312 -5.63 -14.59 27.06
CA SER A 312 -6.58 -14.31 28.16
C SER A 312 -6.78 -12.81 28.35
N ARG A 313 -5.72 -12.03 28.32
CA ARG A 313 -5.81 -10.55 28.36
C ARG A 313 -6.54 -9.97 27.16
N HIS A 314 -6.36 -10.55 25.99
CA HIS A 314 -7.09 -10.18 24.76
C HIS A 314 -8.59 -10.39 24.94
N GLN A 315 -8.99 -11.58 25.40
CA GLN A 315 -10.40 -11.92 25.65
C GLN A 315 -11.06 -11.04 26.72
N GLU A 316 -10.31 -10.68 27.79
CA GLU A 316 -10.80 -9.76 28.82
C GLU A 316 -11.03 -8.35 28.27
N GLN A 317 -10.17 -7.88 27.37
CA GLN A 317 -10.30 -6.57 26.73
C GLN A 317 -11.48 -6.54 25.74
N GLU A 318 -11.70 -7.61 24.96
CA GLU A 318 -12.89 -7.77 24.11
C GLU A 318 -14.18 -7.71 24.92
N ASN A 319 -14.23 -8.39 26.06
CA ASN A 319 -15.39 -8.41 26.95
C ASN A 319 -15.66 -7.05 27.62
N GLN A 320 -14.65 -6.17 27.71
CA GLN A 320 -14.78 -4.81 28.24
C GLN A 320 -15.24 -3.80 27.18
N GLY A 321 -15.54 -4.21 25.95
CA GLY A 321 -16.05 -3.34 24.88
C GLY A 321 -15.03 -2.31 24.38
N LYS A 322 -13.73 -2.52 24.60
CA LYS A 322 -12.68 -1.70 23.99
C LYS A 322 -12.64 -1.97 22.51
N VAL A 323 -12.73 -0.92 21.74
CA VAL A 323 -12.73 -0.99 20.26
C VAL A 323 -11.39 -1.56 19.80
N PHE A 324 -11.40 -2.78 19.28
CA PHE A 324 -10.24 -3.33 18.60
C PHE A 324 -10.12 -2.66 17.23
N CYS A 325 -8.97 -2.07 16.96
CA CYS A 325 -8.56 -1.75 15.60
C CYS A 325 -8.24 -3.09 14.88
N THR A 326 -9.27 -3.78 14.45
CA THR A 326 -9.10 -5.01 13.67
C THR A 326 -8.63 -4.60 12.29
N VAL A 327 -7.45 -5.09 11.89
CA VAL A 327 -7.04 -5.05 10.48
C VAL A 327 -7.98 -6.00 9.75
N VAL A 328 -8.94 -5.45 9.01
CA VAL A 328 -9.70 -6.23 8.03
C VAL A 328 -8.76 -6.40 6.84
N PHE A 329 -8.22 -7.61 6.71
CA PHE A 329 -7.45 -8.03 5.56
C PHE A 329 -8.35 -8.19 4.34
#